data_7b304283cdd12f92919edb918a91fbf0
#
_entry.id   7b304283cdd12f92919edb918a91fbf0
#
_cell.length_a   1.000
_cell.length_b   1.000
_cell.length_c   1.000
_cell.angle_alpha   90.00
_cell.angle_beta   90.00
_cell.angle_gamma   90.00
#
_symmetry.space_group_name_H-M   'P 1'
#
loop_
_entity.id
_entity.type
_entity.pdbx_description
1 polymer ?
#
loop_
_entity_poly.entity_id
_entity_poly.type
_entity_poly.pdbx_seq_one_letter_code
_entity_poly.pdbx_strand_id
1 'polypeptide(L)'
;MKYIFLFLLSLNLFSESLTLSLVEEIPKDIKNIGNNLKTLNKTDYAVGVGVIGTTLLIMQFDEDIKEFANKNKSDTLDKLAPAFRKFGEFYPPLILISTGYLLDNEKSVETGIYATEASLLGLGITFVGKNIFTRARPYTGNGSNSWGNESFNKDYSSFPSGHSTVSFATATVIAEMYKDCKYIPKLSYTLATLAALSRIYDDKHWASDVILGSSIGYFSGKTLIKIKKNKNFKIVPIADSNGYGLTLLGEF
;
A
#
# COMPACT_ATOMS: atom_id res chain seq x y z
N MET A 1 24.15 -4.50 23.21
CA MET A 1 24.11 -3.04 23.24
C MET A 1 24.79 -2.40 22.01
N LYS A 2 25.96 -2.81 21.57
CA LYS A 2 26.70 -2.24 20.41
C LYS A 2 25.88 -2.37 19.09
N TYR A 3 25.17 -3.47 18.87
CA TYR A 3 24.34 -3.71 17.66
C TYR A 3 23.01 -2.95 17.69
N ILE A 4 22.44 -2.70 18.87
CA ILE A 4 21.25 -1.87 19.02
C ILE A 4 21.59 -0.41 18.71
N PHE A 5 22.75 0.06 19.15
CA PHE A 5 23.23 1.42 18.86
C PHE A 5 23.53 1.61 17.36
N LEU A 6 24.16 0.63 16.71
CA LEU A 6 24.38 0.63 15.26
C LEU A 6 23.05 0.58 14.48
N PHE A 7 22.06 -0.19 14.96
CA PHE A 7 20.71 -0.23 14.36
C PHE A 7 19.99 1.12 14.50
N LEU A 8 20.07 1.76 15.67
CA LEU A 8 19.49 3.09 15.91
C LEU A 8 20.23 4.19 15.13
N LEU A 9 21.54 4.08 14.97
CA LEU A 9 22.35 5.00 14.16
C LEU A 9 22.02 4.84 12.67
N SER A 10 21.86 3.60 12.20
CA SER A 10 21.41 3.32 10.81
C SER A 10 20.02 3.85 10.54
N LEU A 11 19.10 3.81 11.52
CA LEU A 11 17.77 4.40 11.41
C LEU A 11 17.80 5.93 11.28
N ASN A 12 18.73 6.62 11.94
CA ASN A 12 18.85 8.07 11.82
C ASN A 12 19.45 8.49 10.46
N LEU A 13 20.52 7.83 10.00
CA LEU A 13 21.12 8.06 8.68
C LEU A 13 20.15 7.66 7.56
N PHE A 14 19.39 6.59 7.77
CA PHE A 14 18.31 6.12 6.90
C PHE A 14 17.15 7.12 6.85
N SER A 15 16.78 7.75 7.96
CA SER A 15 15.74 8.78 8.04
C SER A 15 16.08 10.00 7.18
N GLU A 16 17.33 10.45 7.16
CA GLU A 16 17.73 11.65 6.43
C GLU A 16 17.77 11.41 4.91
N SER A 17 18.34 10.28 4.46
CA SER A 17 18.39 9.93 3.03
C SER A 17 17.03 9.52 2.47
N LEU A 18 16.22 8.79 3.24
CA LEU A 18 14.85 8.42 2.85
C LEU A 18 13.94 9.66 2.80
N THR A 19 14.07 10.57 3.77
CA THR A 19 13.30 11.83 3.78
C THR A 19 13.67 12.72 2.59
N LEU A 20 14.95 12.85 2.23
CA LEU A 20 15.36 13.62 1.06
C LEU A 20 14.82 13.00 -0.24
N SER A 21 14.95 11.69 -0.43
CA SER A 21 14.42 11.03 -1.64
C SER A 21 12.89 11.11 -1.72
N LEU A 22 12.19 10.94 -0.61
CA LEU A 22 10.73 11.03 -0.57
C LEU A 22 10.25 12.48 -0.79
N VAL A 23 10.94 13.47 -0.22
CA VAL A 23 10.55 14.90 -0.37
C VAL A 23 10.82 15.40 -1.78
N GLU A 24 11.87 14.97 -2.45
CA GLU A 24 12.20 15.42 -3.80
C GLU A 24 11.48 14.63 -4.92
N GLU A 25 11.32 13.31 -4.76
CA GLU A 25 10.75 12.44 -5.78
C GLU A 25 9.23 12.40 -5.77
N ILE A 26 8.58 12.42 -4.61
CA ILE A 26 7.11 12.40 -4.52
C ILE A 26 6.46 13.55 -5.32
N PRO A 27 6.90 14.82 -5.23
CA PRO A 27 6.31 15.90 -6.02
C PRO A 27 6.49 15.69 -7.54
N LYS A 28 7.65 15.16 -7.96
CA LYS A 28 7.92 14.85 -9.37
C LYS A 28 7.02 13.70 -9.85
N ASP A 29 6.84 12.68 -9.03
CA ASP A 29 5.99 11.54 -9.36
C ASP A 29 4.51 11.93 -9.39
N ILE A 30 4.04 12.79 -8.48
CA ILE A 30 2.68 13.37 -8.52
C ILE A 30 2.46 14.15 -9.82
N LYS A 31 3.42 14.98 -10.25
CA LYS A 31 3.36 15.72 -11.52
C LYS A 31 3.29 14.77 -12.72
N ASN A 32 4.10 13.71 -12.71
CA ASN A 32 4.09 12.68 -13.76
C ASN A 32 2.78 11.91 -13.80
N ILE A 33 2.18 11.60 -12.64
CA ILE A 33 0.85 11.00 -12.53
C ILE A 33 -0.20 11.93 -13.13
N GLY A 34 -0.18 13.22 -12.79
CA GLY A 34 -1.07 14.20 -13.37
C GLY A 34 -0.98 14.29 -14.90
N ASN A 35 0.22 14.18 -15.47
CA ASN A 35 0.43 14.12 -16.91
C ASN A 35 -0.08 12.79 -17.51
N ASN A 36 0.12 11.66 -16.83
CA ASN A 36 -0.38 10.36 -17.28
C ASN A 36 -1.91 10.27 -17.24
N LEU A 37 -2.59 10.97 -16.32
CA LEU A 37 -4.05 11.04 -16.31
C LEU A 37 -4.63 11.68 -17.59
N LYS A 38 -3.88 12.60 -18.23
CA LYS A 38 -4.27 13.21 -19.51
C LYS A 38 -4.14 12.27 -20.71
N THR A 39 -3.42 11.16 -20.55
CA THR A 39 -3.13 10.17 -21.61
C THR A 39 -3.87 8.86 -21.41
N LEU A 40 -4.92 8.84 -20.56
CA LEU A 40 -5.74 7.65 -20.35
C LEU A 40 -6.38 7.21 -21.67
N ASN A 41 -6.29 5.93 -21.95
CA ASN A 41 -6.91 5.32 -23.11
C ASN A 41 -8.27 4.72 -22.77
N LYS A 42 -9.01 4.23 -23.78
CA LYS A 42 -10.35 3.63 -23.59
C LYS A 42 -10.33 2.44 -22.62
N THR A 43 -9.24 1.67 -22.60
CA THR A 43 -9.09 0.51 -21.70
C THR A 43 -8.96 0.99 -20.25
N ASP A 44 -8.20 2.07 -20.00
CA ASP A 44 -8.05 2.63 -18.65
C ASP A 44 -9.39 3.11 -18.10
N TYR A 45 -10.20 3.78 -18.94
CA TYR A 45 -11.56 4.17 -18.55
C TYR A 45 -12.45 2.96 -18.28
N ALA A 46 -12.40 1.92 -19.12
CA ALA A 46 -13.20 0.70 -18.94
C ALA A 46 -12.84 -0.01 -17.63
N VAL A 47 -11.55 -0.09 -17.30
CA VAL A 47 -11.08 -0.65 -16.03
C VAL A 47 -11.55 0.19 -14.84
N GLY A 48 -11.46 1.52 -14.92
CA GLY A 48 -11.97 2.43 -13.88
C GLY A 48 -13.46 2.24 -13.63
N VAL A 49 -14.25 2.20 -14.71
CA VAL A 49 -15.70 1.92 -14.64
C VAL A 49 -15.97 0.53 -14.04
N GLY A 50 -15.19 -0.47 -14.43
CA GLY A 50 -15.28 -1.83 -13.88
C GLY A 50 -15.01 -1.86 -12.36
N VAL A 51 -13.99 -1.16 -11.87
CA VAL A 51 -13.71 -1.05 -10.43
C VAL A 51 -14.84 -0.36 -9.69
N ILE A 52 -15.34 0.77 -10.21
CA ILE A 52 -16.44 1.49 -9.59
C ILE A 52 -17.71 0.61 -9.60
N GLY A 53 -18.04 -0.01 -10.72
CA GLY A 53 -19.19 -0.90 -10.85
C GLY A 53 -19.13 -2.09 -9.89
N THR A 54 -17.98 -2.74 -9.79
CA THR A 54 -17.76 -3.84 -8.82
C THR A 54 -17.89 -3.35 -7.38
N THR A 55 -17.33 -2.17 -7.05
CA THR A 55 -17.45 -1.59 -5.71
C THR A 55 -18.92 -1.33 -5.36
N LEU A 56 -19.69 -0.71 -6.26
CA LEU A 56 -21.12 -0.44 -6.07
C LEU A 56 -21.96 -1.73 -5.97
N LEU A 57 -21.60 -2.75 -6.74
CA LEU A 57 -22.26 -4.06 -6.66
C LEU A 57 -22.02 -4.72 -5.30
N ILE A 58 -20.75 -4.79 -4.85
CA ILE A 58 -20.40 -5.37 -3.54
C ILE A 58 -21.00 -4.58 -2.39
N MET A 59 -21.19 -3.26 -2.54
CA MET A 59 -21.80 -2.40 -1.54
C MET A 59 -23.24 -2.87 -1.17
N GLN A 60 -23.95 -3.50 -2.08
CA GLN A 60 -25.27 -4.07 -1.83
C GLN A 60 -25.24 -5.27 -0.86
N PHE A 61 -24.09 -5.92 -0.74
CA PHE A 61 -23.89 -7.11 0.08
C PHE A 61 -23.05 -6.83 1.34
N ASP A 62 -22.72 -5.57 1.63
CA ASP A 62 -21.83 -5.21 2.75
C ASP A 62 -22.35 -5.71 4.10
N GLU A 63 -23.64 -5.59 4.38
CA GLU A 63 -24.22 -6.08 5.64
C GLU A 63 -24.22 -7.61 5.71
N ASP A 64 -24.59 -8.30 4.62
CA ASP A 64 -24.60 -9.76 4.55
C ASP A 64 -23.19 -10.33 4.74
N ILE A 65 -22.18 -9.71 4.11
CA ILE A 65 -20.78 -10.11 4.24
C ILE A 65 -20.28 -9.87 5.66
N LYS A 66 -20.63 -8.74 6.29
CA LYS A 66 -20.32 -8.47 7.69
C LYS A 66 -20.95 -9.51 8.61
N GLU A 67 -22.23 -9.81 8.43
CA GLU A 67 -22.95 -10.80 9.21
C GLU A 67 -22.31 -12.20 9.05
N PHE A 68 -21.99 -12.58 7.82
CA PHE A 68 -21.27 -13.82 7.54
C PHE A 68 -19.91 -13.88 8.24
N ALA A 69 -19.12 -12.80 8.17
CA ALA A 69 -17.82 -12.73 8.83
C ALA A 69 -17.96 -12.88 10.36
N ASN A 70 -18.94 -12.21 10.96
CA ASN A 70 -19.19 -12.25 12.38
C ASN A 70 -19.68 -13.63 12.87
N LYS A 71 -20.51 -14.33 12.08
CA LYS A 71 -20.96 -15.72 12.38
C LYS A 71 -19.82 -16.75 12.30
N ASN A 72 -18.77 -16.46 11.53
CA ASN A 72 -17.63 -17.36 11.31
C ASN A 72 -16.37 -16.95 12.10
N LYS A 73 -16.50 -16.12 13.13
CA LYS A 73 -15.42 -15.81 14.06
C LYS A 73 -14.98 -17.06 14.81
N SER A 74 -13.67 -17.20 15.02
CA SER A 74 -13.09 -18.34 15.73
C SER A 74 -11.78 -17.97 16.42
N ASP A 75 -11.43 -18.66 17.51
CA ASP A 75 -10.17 -18.45 18.24
C ASP A 75 -8.92 -18.54 17.35
N THR A 76 -8.97 -19.40 16.32
CA THR A 76 -7.87 -19.53 15.36
C THR A 76 -7.74 -18.30 14.49
N LEU A 77 -8.84 -17.78 13.93
CA LEU A 77 -8.86 -16.58 13.11
C LEU A 77 -8.56 -15.32 13.94
N ASP A 78 -9.01 -15.24 15.20
CA ASP A 78 -8.69 -14.16 16.11
C ASP A 78 -7.18 -14.03 16.36
N LYS A 79 -6.45 -15.17 16.37
CA LYS A 79 -4.99 -15.19 16.50
C LYS A 79 -4.27 -14.89 15.18
N LEU A 80 -4.83 -15.28 14.04
CA LEU A 80 -4.20 -15.12 12.73
C LEU A 80 -4.47 -13.75 12.08
N ALA A 81 -5.66 -13.19 12.25
CA ALA A 81 -6.04 -11.91 11.65
C ALA A 81 -5.06 -10.75 11.98
N PRO A 82 -4.57 -10.59 13.23
CA PRO A 82 -3.55 -9.60 13.56
C PRO A 82 -2.23 -9.79 12.81
N ALA A 83 -1.82 -11.03 12.56
CA ALA A 83 -0.61 -11.33 11.80
C ALA A 83 -0.75 -10.93 10.32
N PHE A 84 -1.87 -11.29 9.69
CA PHE A 84 -2.15 -10.90 8.31
C PHE A 84 -2.30 -9.38 8.15
N ARG A 85 -2.93 -8.71 9.12
CA ARG A 85 -3.06 -7.24 9.12
C ARG A 85 -1.73 -6.53 8.96
N LYS A 86 -0.65 -7.07 9.55
CA LYS A 86 0.72 -6.51 9.44
C LYS A 86 1.18 -6.33 8.00
N PHE A 87 0.71 -7.16 7.06
CA PHE A 87 1.01 -6.99 5.65
C PHE A 87 0.34 -5.74 5.04
N GLY A 88 -0.73 -5.24 5.63
CA GLY A 88 -1.39 -3.98 5.27
C GLY A 88 -0.82 -2.75 5.99
N GLU A 89 0.32 -2.87 6.61
CA GLU A 89 1.08 -1.81 7.27
C GLU A 89 2.45 -1.65 6.57
N PHE A 90 3.33 -0.76 7.05
CA PHE A 90 4.65 -0.54 6.44
C PHE A 90 5.71 -1.60 6.83
N TYR A 91 5.36 -2.64 7.58
CA TYR A 91 6.32 -3.69 7.96
C TYR A 91 6.96 -4.40 6.76
N PRO A 92 6.22 -4.88 5.72
CA PRO A 92 6.85 -5.59 4.62
C PRO A 92 7.85 -4.74 3.83
N PRO A 93 7.54 -3.48 3.45
CA PRO A 93 8.53 -2.60 2.85
C PRO A 93 9.78 -2.40 3.71
N LEU A 94 9.61 -2.14 5.01
CA LEU A 94 10.72 -1.94 5.93
C LEU A 94 11.58 -3.20 6.10
N ILE A 95 10.98 -4.38 6.14
CA ILE A 95 11.68 -5.66 6.18
C ILE A 95 12.52 -5.84 4.91
N LEU A 96 11.95 -5.56 3.73
CA LEU A 96 12.67 -5.67 2.45
C LEU A 96 13.89 -4.73 2.41
N ILE A 97 13.73 -3.50 2.85
CA ILE A 97 14.82 -2.53 2.93
C ILE A 97 15.90 -3.02 3.91
N SER A 98 15.49 -3.36 5.14
CA SER A 98 16.44 -3.76 6.20
C SER A 98 17.19 -5.04 5.84
N THR A 99 16.51 -6.06 5.35
CA THR A 99 17.13 -7.33 4.93
C THR A 99 17.98 -7.14 3.68
N GLY A 100 17.58 -6.26 2.77
CA GLY A 100 18.35 -5.93 1.57
C GLY A 100 19.71 -5.30 1.94
N TYR A 101 19.74 -4.36 2.89
CA TYR A 101 20.99 -3.80 3.39
C TYR A 101 21.85 -4.83 4.13
N LEU A 102 21.25 -5.69 4.96
CA LEU A 102 21.97 -6.69 5.73
C LEU A 102 22.60 -7.78 4.84
N LEU A 103 21.96 -8.09 3.70
CA LEU A 103 22.38 -9.15 2.79
C LEU A 103 23.03 -8.64 1.50
N ASP A 104 23.32 -7.34 1.43
CA ASP A 104 23.86 -6.66 0.25
C ASP A 104 23.07 -6.94 -1.04
N ASN A 105 21.73 -6.88 -0.91
CA ASN A 105 20.79 -7.16 -1.98
C ASN A 105 20.05 -5.87 -2.42
N GLU A 106 20.63 -5.19 -3.41
CA GLU A 106 20.09 -3.94 -3.96
C GLU A 106 18.64 -4.06 -4.42
N LYS A 107 18.28 -5.18 -5.07
CA LYS A 107 16.92 -5.41 -5.57
C LYS A 107 15.90 -5.45 -4.43
N SER A 108 16.25 -6.01 -3.28
CA SER A 108 15.39 -6.03 -2.10
C SER A 108 15.19 -4.62 -1.54
N VAL A 109 16.27 -3.83 -1.43
CA VAL A 109 16.21 -2.42 -0.99
C VAL A 109 15.32 -1.61 -1.92
N GLU A 110 15.57 -1.68 -3.22
CA GLU A 110 14.80 -0.97 -4.23
C GLU A 110 13.30 -1.34 -4.19
N THR A 111 13.01 -2.63 -4.07
CA THR A 111 11.63 -3.13 -3.93
C THR A 111 10.92 -2.54 -2.71
N GLY A 112 11.60 -2.48 -1.57
CA GLY A 112 11.05 -1.91 -0.35
C GLY A 112 10.81 -0.40 -0.45
N ILE A 113 11.74 0.34 -1.07
CA ILE A 113 11.57 1.78 -1.35
C ILE A 113 10.36 2.01 -2.26
N TYR A 114 10.28 1.31 -3.39
CA TYR A 114 9.15 1.45 -4.32
C TYR A 114 7.82 1.04 -3.70
N ALA A 115 7.80 0.00 -2.85
CA ALA A 115 6.60 -0.40 -2.12
C ALA A 115 6.15 0.68 -1.14
N THR A 116 7.10 1.38 -0.48
CA THR A 116 6.81 2.52 0.39
C THR A 116 6.21 3.68 -0.40
N GLU A 117 6.84 4.09 -1.49
CA GLU A 117 6.37 5.18 -2.36
C GLU A 117 4.96 4.89 -2.93
N ALA A 118 4.74 3.68 -3.45
CA ALA A 118 3.44 3.24 -3.96
C ALA A 118 2.35 3.25 -2.88
N SER A 119 2.70 2.83 -1.67
CA SER A 119 1.79 2.84 -0.51
C SER A 119 1.43 4.25 -0.09
N LEU A 120 2.40 5.17 -0.04
CA LEU A 120 2.16 6.59 0.28
C LEU A 120 1.28 7.26 -0.77
N LEU A 121 1.51 6.98 -2.07
CA LEU A 121 0.66 7.46 -3.15
C LEU A 121 -0.79 6.99 -2.98
N GLY A 122 -0.99 5.69 -2.79
CA GLY A 122 -2.31 5.10 -2.58
C GLY A 122 -2.99 5.63 -1.31
N LEU A 123 -2.23 5.81 -0.23
CA LEU A 123 -2.76 6.40 1.02
C LEU A 123 -3.17 7.85 0.84
N GLY A 124 -2.47 8.64 0.04
CA GLY A 124 -2.89 10.01 -0.31
C GLY A 124 -4.27 10.03 -0.95
N ILE A 125 -4.51 9.17 -1.94
CA ILE A 125 -5.82 9.01 -2.59
C ILE A 125 -6.88 8.53 -1.57
N THR A 126 -6.53 7.53 -0.77
CA THR A 126 -7.40 6.97 0.26
C THR A 126 -7.76 8.02 1.31
N PHE A 127 -6.82 8.85 1.74
CA PHE A 127 -7.04 9.93 2.71
C PHE A 127 -8.05 10.95 2.20
N VAL A 128 -7.91 11.39 0.94
CA VAL A 128 -8.88 12.29 0.30
C VAL A 128 -10.26 11.64 0.28
N GLY A 129 -10.35 10.38 -0.18
CA GLY A 129 -11.61 9.64 -0.22
C GLY A 129 -12.28 9.55 1.15
N LYS A 130 -11.53 9.24 2.22
CA LYS A 130 -12.07 9.14 3.60
C LYS A 130 -12.73 10.44 4.07
N ASN A 131 -12.14 11.57 3.74
CA ASN A 131 -12.63 12.88 4.19
C ASN A 131 -13.76 13.44 3.29
N ILE A 132 -13.89 12.94 2.05
CA ILE A 132 -15.01 13.28 1.17
C ILE A 132 -16.24 12.43 1.51
N PHE A 133 -16.06 11.11 1.61
CA PHE A 133 -17.19 10.19 1.75
C PHE A 133 -17.65 10.03 3.19
N THR A 134 -16.77 10.17 4.17
CA THR A 134 -17.05 10.10 5.61
C THR A 134 -18.02 8.96 5.99
N ARG A 135 -17.72 7.74 5.50
CA ARG A 135 -18.53 6.56 5.72
C ARG A 135 -18.34 5.98 7.11
N ALA A 136 -19.42 5.64 7.80
CA ALA A 136 -19.37 4.96 9.07
C ALA A 136 -18.73 3.57 8.97
N ARG A 137 -17.93 3.21 9.98
CA ARG A 137 -17.32 1.87 10.06
C ARG A 137 -18.32 0.84 10.57
N PRO A 138 -18.15 -0.46 10.20
CA PRO A 138 -19.06 -1.53 10.63
C PRO A 138 -19.28 -1.62 12.14
N TYR A 139 -18.23 -1.41 12.94
CA TYR A 139 -18.30 -1.49 14.41
C TYR A 139 -19.12 -0.38 15.08
N THR A 140 -19.45 0.70 14.37
CA THR A 140 -20.28 1.79 14.94
C THR A 140 -21.75 1.43 15.03
N GLY A 141 -22.19 0.41 14.29
CA GLY A 141 -23.60 0.02 14.24
C GLY A 141 -24.50 0.92 13.40
N ASN A 142 -23.96 1.96 12.75
CA ASN A 142 -24.75 2.93 11.97
C ASN A 142 -25.19 2.42 10.58
N GLY A 143 -24.84 1.17 10.24
CA GLY A 143 -25.16 0.55 8.95
C GLY A 143 -24.23 0.98 7.80
N SER A 144 -24.24 0.17 6.73
CA SER A 144 -23.35 0.31 5.57
C SER A 144 -23.64 1.55 4.72
N ASN A 145 -24.84 2.09 4.81
CA ASN A 145 -25.31 3.27 4.06
C ASN A 145 -25.18 4.60 4.85
N SER A 146 -24.47 4.63 5.97
CA SER A 146 -24.21 5.86 6.71
C SER A 146 -23.03 6.63 6.13
N TRP A 147 -23.34 7.68 5.37
CA TRP A 147 -22.41 8.56 4.64
C TRP A 147 -22.58 10.02 5.05
N GLY A 148 -21.62 10.88 4.69
CA GLY A 148 -21.75 12.33 4.93
C GLY A 148 -21.62 12.71 6.39
N ASN A 149 -20.91 11.91 7.19
CA ASN A 149 -20.68 12.16 8.62
C ASN A 149 -19.53 13.17 8.82
N GLU A 150 -19.02 13.24 10.05
CA GLU A 150 -17.95 14.16 10.45
C GLU A 150 -16.59 13.77 9.81
N SER A 151 -15.98 14.72 9.08
CA SER A 151 -14.64 14.56 8.53
C SER A 151 -13.57 14.48 9.63
N PHE A 152 -12.47 13.83 9.34
CA PHE A 152 -11.34 13.60 10.26
C PHE A 152 -11.69 12.77 11.51
N ASN A 153 -12.91 12.22 11.58
CA ASN A 153 -13.31 11.32 12.62
C ASN A 153 -13.00 9.86 12.22
N LYS A 154 -12.27 9.13 13.09
CA LYS A 154 -11.87 7.74 12.84
C LYS A 154 -13.04 6.79 12.63
N ASP A 155 -14.19 7.05 13.27
CA ASP A 155 -15.37 6.19 13.21
C ASP A 155 -16.11 6.33 11.88
N TYR A 156 -15.91 7.47 11.21
CA TYR A 156 -16.48 7.79 9.90
C TYR A 156 -15.45 7.80 8.77
N SER A 157 -14.30 7.17 8.96
CA SER A 157 -13.23 7.06 7.97
C SER A 157 -13.11 5.65 7.40
N SER A 158 -14.27 5.02 7.06
CA SER A 158 -14.28 3.65 6.56
C SER A 158 -13.83 3.56 5.08
N PHE A 159 -14.40 4.36 4.20
CA PHE A 159 -14.24 4.25 2.75
C PHE A 159 -13.21 5.22 2.18
N PRO A 160 -12.23 4.75 1.39
CA PRO A 160 -11.80 3.37 1.15
C PRO A 160 -10.90 2.80 2.27
N SER A 161 -10.58 1.48 2.20
CA SER A 161 -9.72 0.82 3.20
C SER A 161 -8.24 1.12 2.99
N GLY A 162 -7.59 1.81 3.96
CA GLY A 162 -6.16 2.13 3.90
C GLY A 162 -5.25 0.90 4.02
N HIS A 163 -5.55 -0.08 4.89
CA HIS A 163 -4.78 -1.31 4.99
C HIS A 163 -4.82 -2.13 3.70
N SER A 164 -5.98 -2.20 3.05
CA SER A 164 -6.11 -2.85 1.74
C SER A 164 -5.30 -2.11 0.67
N THR A 165 -5.28 -0.77 0.72
CA THR A 165 -4.47 0.06 -0.18
C THR A 165 -2.98 -0.25 -0.01
N VAL A 166 -2.46 -0.21 1.21
CA VAL A 166 -1.04 -0.49 1.49
C VAL A 166 -0.67 -1.93 1.10
N SER A 167 -1.51 -2.91 1.48
CA SER A 167 -1.21 -4.33 1.19
C SER A 167 -1.14 -4.61 -0.31
N PHE A 168 -2.07 -4.08 -1.11
CA PHE A 168 -2.08 -4.29 -2.55
C PHE A 168 -1.04 -3.45 -3.29
N ALA A 169 -0.71 -2.24 -2.82
CA ALA A 169 0.40 -1.45 -3.35
C ALA A 169 1.73 -2.20 -3.16
N THR A 170 2.00 -2.66 -1.95
CA THR A 170 3.18 -3.46 -1.61
C THR A 170 3.25 -4.75 -2.41
N ALA A 171 2.16 -5.52 -2.45
CA ALA A 171 2.10 -6.78 -3.20
C ALA A 171 2.33 -6.57 -4.70
N THR A 172 1.78 -5.49 -5.27
CA THR A 172 1.95 -5.19 -6.69
C THR A 172 3.39 -4.85 -7.02
N VAL A 173 4.05 -4.04 -6.19
CA VAL A 173 5.47 -3.72 -6.38
C VAL A 173 6.33 -4.99 -6.26
N ILE A 174 6.14 -5.80 -5.23
CA ILE A 174 6.85 -7.08 -5.05
C ILE A 174 6.63 -7.98 -6.27
N ALA A 175 5.39 -8.13 -6.72
CA ALA A 175 5.04 -8.97 -7.86
C ALA A 175 5.71 -8.49 -9.17
N GLU A 176 5.79 -7.18 -9.40
CA GLU A 176 6.42 -6.61 -10.59
C GLU A 176 7.95 -6.69 -10.57
N MET A 177 8.56 -6.50 -9.40
CA MET A 177 10.01 -6.59 -9.22
C MET A 177 10.52 -8.04 -9.31
N TYR A 178 9.71 -9.00 -8.85
CA TYR A 178 10.02 -10.44 -8.84
C TYR A 178 9.15 -11.26 -9.78
N LYS A 179 8.68 -10.65 -10.89
CA LYS A 179 7.76 -11.29 -11.86
C LYS A 179 8.27 -12.60 -12.46
N ASP A 180 9.60 -12.76 -12.57
CA ASP A 180 10.25 -13.95 -13.12
C ASP A 180 10.26 -15.13 -12.12
N CYS A 181 9.94 -14.87 -10.86
CA CYS A 181 9.77 -15.91 -9.85
C CYS A 181 8.32 -16.41 -9.82
N LYS A 182 8.11 -17.69 -10.10
CA LYS A 182 6.78 -18.30 -10.17
C LYS A 182 5.91 -18.13 -8.92
N TYR A 183 6.52 -18.06 -7.75
CA TYR A 183 5.82 -18.12 -6.46
C TYR A 183 5.68 -16.76 -5.77
N ILE A 184 6.65 -15.86 -5.92
CA ILE A 184 6.65 -14.57 -5.21
C ILE A 184 5.41 -13.72 -5.56
N PRO A 185 5.03 -13.52 -6.85
CA PRO A 185 3.82 -12.77 -7.18
C PRO A 185 2.55 -13.36 -6.57
N LYS A 186 2.42 -14.68 -6.58
CA LYS A 186 1.24 -15.36 -6.02
C LYS A 186 1.18 -15.19 -4.50
N LEU A 187 2.31 -15.39 -3.82
CA LEU A 187 2.40 -15.26 -2.37
C LEU A 187 2.10 -13.82 -1.92
N SER A 188 2.67 -12.82 -2.60
CA SER A 188 2.45 -11.42 -2.24
C SER A 188 0.98 -11.02 -2.35
N TYR A 189 0.29 -11.39 -3.44
CA TYR A 189 -1.14 -11.12 -3.56
C TYR A 189 -2.00 -11.96 -2.59
N THR A 190 -1.61 -13.20 -2.27
CA THR A 190 -2.29 -13.99 -1.24
C THR A 190 -2.22 -13.29 0.11
N LEU A 191 -1.03 -12.84 0.52
CA LEU A 191 -0.85 -12.10 1.77
C LEU A 191 -1.62 -10.78 1.79
N ALA A 192 -1.63 -10.04 0.68
CA ALA A 192 -2.42 -8.83 0.55
C ALA A 192 -3.92 -9.08 0.68
N THR A 193 -4.42 -10.16 0.08
CA THR A 193 -5.82 -10.57 0.19
C THR A 193 -6.17 -10.95 1.62
N LEU A 194 -5.33 -11.72 2.31
CA LEU A 194 -5.54 -12.08 3.71
C LEU A 194 -5.51 -10.83 4.63
N ALA A 195 -4.60 -9.89 4.37
CA ALA A 195 -4.58 -8.61 5.08
C ALA A 195 -5.86 -7.80 4.83
N ALA A 196 -6.35 -7.77 3.61
CA ALA A 196 -7.58 -7.08 3.25
C ALA A 196 -8.82 -7.74 3.90
N LEU A 197 -8.93 -9.06 3.85
CA LEU A 197 -10.01 -9.82 4.49
C LEU A 197 -10.01 -9.66 6.02
N SER A 198 -8.82 -9.57 6.64
CA SER A 198 -8.74 -9.30 8.09
C SER A 198 -9.46 -8.02 8.50
N ARG A 199 -9.60 -7.03 7.58
CA ARG A 199 -10.28 -5.76 7.89
C ARG A 199 -11.80 -5.91 7.97
N ILE A 200 -12.36 -6.82 7.17
CA ILE A 200 -13.78 -7.20 7.25
C ILE A 200 -13.99 -8.00 8.55
N TYR A 201 -13.14 -8.99 8.79
CA TYR A 201 -13.18 -9.82 10.00
C TYR A 201 -13.12 -9.01 11.31
N ASP A 202 -12.29 -7.94 11.35
CA ASP A 202 -12.13 -7.05 12.49
C ASP A 202 -13.26 -6.00 12.63
N ASP A 203 -14.31 -6.04 11.81
CA ASP A 203 -15.37 -5.02 11.74
C ASP A 203 -14.83 -3.58 11.50
N LYS A 204 -13.68 -3.43 10.85
CA LYS A 204 -13.03 -2.12 10.60
C LYS A 204 -13.43 -1.51 9.27
N HIS A 205 -13.79 -2.34 8.30
CA HIS A 205 -14.12 -1.93 6.95
C HIS A 205 -15.22 -2.81 6.37
N TRP A 206 -16.06 -2.24 5.54
CA TRP A 206 -17.01 -2.94 4.70
C TRP A 206 -16.28 -3.65 3.54
N ALA A 207 -16.91 -4.66 2.93
CA ALA A 207 -16.32 -5.39 1.81
C ALA A 207 -16.06 -4.46 0.60
N SER A 208 -16.96 -3.55 0.32
CA SER A 208 -16.81 -2.54 -0.73
C SER A 208 -15.66 -1.56 -0.46
N ASP A 209 -15.41 -1.17 0.81
CA ASP A 209 -14.24 -0.36 1.19
C ASP A 209 -12.92 -1.08 0.86
N VAL A 210 -12.91 -2.40 1.10
CA VAL A 210 -11.78 -3.28 0.84
C VAL A 210 -11.51 -3.41 -0.65
N ILE A 211 -12.55 -3.62 -1.47
CA ILE A 211 -12.42 -3.74 -2.93
C ILE A 211 -11.83 -2.46 -3.53
N LEU A 212 -12.40 -1.29 -3.18
CA LEU A 212 -11.87 -0.03 -3.70
C LEU A 212 -10.44 0.24 -3.20
N GLY A 213 -10.18 0.02 -1.90
CA GLY A 213 -8.84 0.20 -1.34
C GLY A 213 -7.80 -0.69 -2.02
N SER A 214 -8.13 -1.98 -2.26
CA SER A 214 -7.27 -2.93 -2.98
C SER A 214 -6.98 -2.47 -4.41
N SER A 215 -8.00 -1.96 -5.10
CA SER A 215 -7.86 -1.43 -6.45
C SER A 215 -6.96 -0.19 -6.48
N ILE A 216 -7.15 0.76 -5.55
CA ILE A 216 -6.27 1.94 -5.42
C ILE A 216 -4.83 1.50 -5.20
N GLY A 217 -4.57 0.55 -4.29
CA GLY A 217 -3.24 0.02 -4.03
C GLY A 217 -2.61 -0.64 -5.25
N TYR A 218 -3.35 -1.51 -5.93
CA TYR A 218 -2.90 -2.16 -7.16
C TYR A 218 -2.48 -1.14 -8.23
N PHE A 219 -3.33 -0.15 -8.51
CA PHE A 219 -3.02 0.85 -9.53
C PHE A 219 -1.89 1.79 -9.11
N SER A 220 -1.78 2.12 -7.83
CA SER A 220 -0.65 2.89 -7.30
C SER A 220 0.68 2.15 -7.52
N GLY A 221 0.74 0.85 -7.22
CA GLY A 221 1.91 0.01 -7.46
C GLY A 221 2.26 -0.09 -8.95
N LYS A 222 1.27 -0.36 -9.82
CA LYS A 222 1.48 -0.42 -11.28
C LYS A 222 1.98 0.89 -11.84
N THR A 223 1.37 2.01 -11.44
CA THR A 223 1.74 3.34 -11.92
C THR A 223 3.17 3.69 -11.51
N LEU A 224 3.52 3.45 -10.25
CA LEU A 224 4.87 3.73 -9.77
C LEU A 224 5.93 2.90 -10.52
N ILE A 225 5.74 1.60 -10.65
CA ILE A 225 6.69 0.74 -11.39
C ILE A 225 6.81 1.20 -12.84
N LYS A 226 5.71 1.60 -13.49
CA LYS A 226 5.76 2.15 -14.85
C LYS A 226 6.61 3.42 -14.93
N ILE A 227 6.46 4.33 -13.96
CA ILE A 227 7.24 5.58 -13.87
C ILE A 227 8.72 5.25 -13.65
N LYS A 228 9.04 4.37 -12.70
CA LYS A 228 10.44 4.01 -12.38
C LYS A 228 11.13 3.28 -13.54
N LYS A 229 10.43 2.42 -14.27
CA LYS A 229 10.98 1.77 -15.49
C LYS A 229 11.23 2.74 -16.64
N ASN A 230 10.49 3.83 -16.73
CA ASN A 230 10.67 4.85 -17.77
C ASN A 230 11.73 5.91 -17.40
N LYS A 231 12.14 5.98 -16.14
CA LYS A 231 13.27 6.79 -15.69
C LYS A 231 14.52 5.90 -15.73
N ASN A 232 15.53 6.25 -16.54
CA ASN A 232 16.87 5.60 -16.53
C ASN A 232 17.66 5.96 -15.27
N PHE A 233 17.02 6.09 -14.11
CA PHE A 233 17.66 6.42 -12.84
C PHE A 233 17.72 5.20 -11.95
N LYS A 234 18.92 4.89 -11.45
CA LYS A 234 19.13 3.90 -10.38
C LYS A 234 19.55 4.64 -9.11
N ILE A 235 18.87 4.35 -8.02
CA ILE A 235 19.34 4.71 -6.69
C ILE A 235 20.28 3.59 -6.27
N VAL A 236 21.57 3.90 -6.10
CA VAL A 236 22.59 2.93 -5.67
C VAL A 236 23.08 3.37 -4.29
N PRO A 237 22.97 2.50 -3.28
CA PRO A 237 23.64 2.76 -2.02
C PRO A 237 25.15 2.75 -2.24
N ILE A 238 25.83 3.79 -1.77
CA ILE A 238 27.29 3.84 -1.72
C ILE A 238 27.74 3.74 -0.27
N ALA A 239 28.76 2.89 -0.08
CA ALA A 239 29.52 2.83 1.16
C ALA A 239 30.98 3.08 0.79
N ASP A 240 31.54 4.19 1.25
CA ASP A 240 32.96 4.50 1.10
C ASP A 240 33.61 4.78 2.47
N SER A 241 34.89 5.07 2.46
CA SER A 241 35.65 5.39 3.66
C SER A 241 35.16 6.64 4.41
N ASN A 242 34.31 7.45 3.80
CA ASN A 242 33.79 8.71 4.33
C ASN A 242 32.37 8.58 4.85
N GLY A 243 31.70 7.42 4.62
CA GLY A 243 30.34 7.15 5.13
C GLY A 243 29.47 6.32 4.18
N TYR A 244 28.22 6.21 4.57
CA TYR A 244 27.17 5.54 3.79
C TYR A 244 26.26 6.61 3.18
N GLY A 245 25.88 6.44 1.91
CA GLY A 245 25.01 7.35 1.20
C GLY A 245 24.17 6.66 0.14
N LEU A 246 23.30 7.43 -0.49
CA LEU A 246 22.56 7.01 -1.68
C LEU A 246 23.01 7.89 -2.85
N THR A 247 23.40 7.26 -3.94
CA THR A 247 23.73 7.97 -5.19
C THR A 247 22.64 7.71 -6.23
N LEU A 248 22.26 8.77 -6.93
CA LEU A 248 21.37 8.72 -8.09
C LEU A 248 22.25 8.55 -9.34
N LEU A 249 22.20 7.38 -9.95
CA LEU A 249 22.82 7.14 -11.27
C LEU A 249 21.73 7.25 -12.35
N GLY A 250 21.90 8.16 -13.30
CA GLY A 250 21.02 8.32 -14.44
C GLY A 250 21.81 8.62 -15.70
N GLU A 251 21.36 8.04 -16.83
CA GLU A 251 21.78 8.49 -18.16
C GLU A 251 20.88 9.69 -18.55
N PHE A 252 21.53 10.82 -18.87
CA PHE A 252 20.89 12.06 -19.33
C PHE A 252 20.84 12.11 -20.85
#